data_650e4ac9a34935a2b2d5ba523e57dfec
#
_entry.id   650e4ac9a34935a2b2d5ba523e57dfec
#
_cell.length_a   1.000
_cell.length_b   1.000
_cell.length_c   1.000
_cell.angle_alpha   90.00
_cell.angle_beta   90.00
_cell.angle_gamma   90.00
#
_symmetry.space_group_name_H-M   'P 1'
#
loop_
_entity.id
_entity.type
_entity.pdbx_description
1 polymer ?
#
loop_
_entity_poly.entity_id
_entity_poly.type
_entity_poly.pdbx_seq_one_letter_code
_entity_poly.pdbx_strand_id
1 'polypeptide(L)'
;YEGLKEITYLDGLGSLYDKEVRENKVAQALLAKYADKFNPELSLKLSALMERAVMLSKADLLSEMVYEFTELQGLMGSYYAKAMKEHESVCIALKEQYLPNSEESALPSNLFSSIVALSYKLDSLIALFSIGKIPTGNKDPYALRRSVNGIIKIVLDRQIAFDIHDDLKALSKNYNAFDFEALESFFIERLYQFFDVNPSIIKAVLNSKERDIITLAAKIKAVATIVQTDGFKQSVSTFKRVANIIKTMDLTLIPNIDTALFDNEYEKTLYNTFQIVQSKNYASYEENLDALFALKPAIDAFFDNVMVNAEEANIRANRQNLIASIYSAFKAIADIKEISI
;
A
#
# COMPACT_ATOMS: atom_id res chain seq x y z
N TYR A 1 -27.29 3.39 22.67
CA TYR A 1 -26.38 2.42 22.03
C TYR A 1 -26.22 1.15 22.88
N GLU A 2 -26.63 1.19 24.16
CA GLU A 2 -26.61 -0.01 25.05
C GLU A 2 -27.35 -1.21 24.44
N GLY A 3 -28.44 -1.01 23.68
CA GLY A 3 -29.17 -2.07 22.99
C GLY A 3 -28.36 -2.84 21.95
N LEU A 4 -27.21 -2.32 21.50
CA LEU A 4 -26.33 -3.02 20.56
C LEU A 4 -25.65 -4.25 21.19
N LYS A 5 -25.63 -4.35 22.52
CA LYS A 5 -25.12 -5.54 23.25
C LYS A 5 -25.98 -6.76 23.05
N GLU A 6 -27.28 -6.55 22.79
CA GLU A 6 -28.27 -7.61 22.60
C GLU A 6 -28.35 -8.10 21.13
N ILE A 7 -27.69 -7.39 20.20
CA ILE A 7 -27.68 -7.77 18.80
C ILE A 7 -26.39 -8.51 18.47
N THR A 8 -26.51 -9.80 18.18
CA THR A 8 -25.38 -10.62 17.71
C THR A 8 -24.89 -10.10 16.35
N TYR A 9 -23.61 -9.75 16.25
CA TYR A 9 -23.00 -9.40 14.97
C TYR A 9 -22.72 -10.64 14.13
N LEU A 10 -21.85 -11.51 14.62
CA LEU A 10 -21.54 -12.80 14.03
C LEU A 10 -21.05 -13.77 15.12
N ASP A 11 -21.32 -15.07 14.91
CA ASP A 11 -20.76 -16.11 15.75
C ASP A 11 -19.23 -16.05 15.77
N GLY A 12 -18.65 -16.04 16.97
CA GLY A 12 -17.22 -15.85 17.18
C GLY A 12 -16.72 -14.40 17.22
N LEU A 13 -17.57 -13.42 16.91
CA LEU A 13 -17.23 -11.97 16.94
C LEU A 13 -18.05 -11.15 17.92
N GLY A 14 -19.01 -11.79 18.62
CA GLY A 14 -19.83 -11.14 19.63
C GLY A 14 -20.97 -10.27 19.07
N SER A 15 -21.32 -9.23 19.81
CA SER A 15 -22.41 -8.30 19.51
C SER A 15 -21.98 -7.16 18.57
N LEU A 16 -22.96 -6.35 18.14
CA LEU A 16 -22.67 -5.09 17.42
C LEU A 16 -21.88 -4.12 18.33
N TYR A 17 -22.12 -4.14 19.64
CA TYR A 17 -21.34 -3.35 20.59
C TYR A 17 -19.87 -3.80 20.61
N ASP A 18 -19.61 -5.11 20.62
CA ASP A 18 -18.22 -5.64 20.55
C ASP A 18 -17.53 -5.24 19.24
N LYS A 19 -18.29 -5.17 18.16
CA LYS A 19 -17.78 -4.64 16.87
C LYS A 19 -17.35 -3.17 17.00
N GLU A 20 -18.21 -2.30 17.57
CA GLU A 20 -17.86 -0.89 17.80
C GLU A 20 -16.63 -0.73 18.69
N VAL A 21 -16.49 -1.56 19.72
CA VAL A 21 -15.29 -1.57 20.59
C VAL A 21 -14.02 -1.91 19.79
N ARG A 22 -14.09 -2.87 18.86
CA ARG A 22 -12.95 -3.19 17.98
C ARG A 22 -12.69 -2.06 16.98
N GLU A 23 -13.73 -1.54 16.33
CA GLU A 23 -13.61 -0.39 15.42
C GLU A 23 -12.98 0.83 16.12
N ASN A 24 -13.36 1.09 17.39
CA ASN A 24 -12.77 2.19 18.15
C ASN A 24 -11.27 1.99 18.39
N LYS A 25 -10.81 0.78 18.70
CA LYS A 25 -9.38 0.49 18.84
C LYS A 25 -8.62 0.77 17.53
N VAL A 26 -9.20 0.38 16.40
CA VAL A 26 -8.62 0.68 15.07
C VAL A 26 -8.62 2.19 14.81
N ALA A 27 -9.74 2.88 15.07
CA ALA A 27 -9.85 4.31 14.86
C ALA A 27 -8.87 5.12 15.71
N GLN A 28 -8.69 4.76 16.99
CA GLN A 28 -7.71 5.42 17.88
C GLN A 28 -6.27 5.17 17.42
N ALA A 29 -5.94 3.96 16.94
CA ALA A 29 -4.62 3.67 16.39
C ALA A 29 -4.34 4.50 15.12
N LEU A 30 -5.30 4.63 14.22
CA LEU A 30 -5.18 5.46 13.03
C LEU A 30 -5.12 6.96 13.38
N LEU A 31 -5.92 7.41 14.35
CA LEU A 31 -5.88 8.80 14.81
C LEU A 31 -4.51 9.15 15.40
N ALA A 32 -3.91 8.26 16.17
CA ALA A 32 -2.56 8.43 16.71
C ALA A 32 -1.51 8.45 15.58
N LYS A 33 -1.63 7.56 14.59
CA LYS A 33 -0.73 7.49 13.43
C LYS A 33 -0.76 8.79 12.60
N TYR A 34 -1.92 9.41 12.45
CA TYR A 34 -2.09 10.61 11.62
C TYR A 34 -2.27 11.89 12.44
N ALA A 35 -1.81 11.89 13.70
CA ALA A 35 -1.97 13.03 14.62
C ALA A 35 -1.36 14.33 14.09
N ASP A 36 -0.25 14.24 13.35
CA ASP A 36 0.44 15.36 12.70
C ASP A 36 -0.40 16.07 11.62
N LYS A 37 -1.43 15.41 11.09
CA LYS A 37 -2.34 15.98 10.09
C LYS A 37 -3.53 16.72 10.69
N PHE A 38 -3.65 16.74 12.00
CA PHE A 38 -4.65 17.47 12.75
C PHE A 38 -4.05 18.68 13.48
N ASN A 39 -4.90 19.66 13.80
CA ASN A 39 -4.46 20.78 14.64
C ASN A 39 -4.09 20.25 16.05
N PRO A 40 -2.86 20.47 16.55
CA PRO A 40 -2.41 19.97 17.85
C PRO A 40 -3.27 20.42 19.03
N GLU A 41 -3.87 21.62 18.97
CA GLU A 41 -4.74 22.16 20.01
C GLU A 41 -6.04 21.36 20.21
N LEU A 42 -6.41 20.56 19.21
CA LEU A 42 -7.64 19.74 19.22
C LEU A 42 -7.39 18.28 19.62
N SER A 43 -6.14 17.85 19.82
CA SER A 43 -5.77 16.43 19.93
C SER A 43 -6.55 15.67 21.01
N LEU A 44 -6.69 16.22 22.21
CA LEU A 44 -7.46 15.59 23.31
C LEU A 44 -8.97 15.51 23.00
N LYS A 45 -9.53 16.53 22.36
CA LYS A 45 -10.94 16.54 21.94
C LYS A 45 -11.16 15.56 20.79
N LEU A 46 -10.19 15.40 19.87
CA LEU A 46 -10.32 14.51 18.72
C LEU A 46 -10.44 13.04 19.13
N SER A 47 -9.68 12.59 20.14
CA SER A 47 -9.80 11.21 20.63
C SER A 47 -11.20 10.92 21.21
N ALA A 48 -11.73 11.83 22.04
CA ALA A 48 -13.06 11.68 22.60
C ALA A 48 -14.18 11.76 21.53
N LEU A 49 -14.02 12.66 20.55
CA LEU A 49 -14.96 12.77 19.43
C LEU A 49 -14.89 11.54 18.52
N MET A 50 -13.71 10.99 18.29
CA MET A 50 -13.51 9.77 17.51
C MET A 50 -14.19 8.57 18.19
N GLU A 51 -13.94 8.38 19.47
CA GLU A 51 -14.64 7.35 20.25
C GLU A 51 -16.16 7.55 20.17
N ARG A 52 -16.63 8.79 20.36
CA ARG A 52 -18.06 9.09 20.28
C ARG A 52 -18.65 8.77 18.92
N ALA A 53 -17.95 9.11 17.82
CA ALA A 53 -18.41 8.82 16.46
C ALA A 53 -18.49 7.31 16.20
N VAL A 54 -17.47 6.56 16.60
CA VAL A 54 -17.46 5.11 16.40
C VAL A 54 -18.50 4.42 17.27
N MET A 55 -18.58 4.74 18.56
CA MET A 55 -19.53 4.11 19.50
C MET A 55 -20.99 4.46 19.26
N LEU A 56 -21.29 5.43 18.40
CA LEU A 56 -22.64 5.74 17.94
C LEU A 56 -22.92 5.25 16.51
N SER A 57 -21.94 4.70 15.85
CA SER A 57 -21.98 4.44 14.39
C SER A 57 -23.04 3.43 13.97
N LYS A 58 -23.46 2.54 14.86
CA LYS A 58 -24.47 1.51 14.62
C LYS A 58 -25.75 1.73 15.43
N ALA A 59 -25.85 2.83 16.18
CA ALA A 59 -26.99 3.07 17.07
C ALA A 59 -28.34 3.23 16.32
N ASP A 60 -28.30 3.70 15.08
CA ASP A 60 -29.48 3.85 14.24
C ASP A 60 -30.09 2.51 13.77
N LEU A 61 -29.32 1.42 13.82
CA LEU A 61 -29.82 0.05 13.56
C LEU A 61 -30.88 -0.39 14.58
N LEU A 62 -30.95 0.27 15.74
CA LEU A 62 -31.98 0.04 16.76
C LEU A 62 -33.30 0.76 16.46
N SER A 63 -33.33 1.61 15.43
CA SER A 63 -34.54 2.39 15.09
C SER A 63 -35.45 1.62 14.13
N GLU A 64 -36.77 1.77 14.31
CA GLU A 64 -37.74 1.23 13.36
C GLU A 64 -37.52 1.78 11.95
N MET A 65 -37.08 3.03 11.82
CA MET A 65 -36.80 3.67 10.54
C MET A 65 -35.73 2.89 9.73
N VAL A 66 -34.63 2.52 10.36
CA VAL A 66 -33.55 1.78 9.66
C VAL A 66 -33.91 0.29 9.53
N TYR A 67 -34.77 -0.23 10.43
CA TYR A 67 -35.30 -1.58 10.29
C TYR A 67 -36.15 -1.72 9.02
N GLU A 68 -37.05 -0.74 8.76
CA GLU A 68 -37.91 -0.72 7.57
C GLU A 68 -37.15 -0.26 6.29
N PHE A 69 -36.25 0.70 6.43
CA PHE A 69 -35.50 1.32 5.33
C PHE A 69 -33.99 1.17 5.55
N THR A 70 -33.45 -0.02 5.29
CA THR A 70 -32.08 -0.38 5.59
C THR A 70 -31.03 0.47 4.84
N GLU A 71 -31.42 1.06 3.70
CA GLU A 71 -30.57 1.98 2.92
C GLU A 71 -30.32 3.32 3.63
N LEU A 72 -31.09 3.64 4.66
CA LEU A 72 -30.95 4.86 5.45
C LEU A 72 -29.95 4.72 6.61
N GLN A 73 -29.33 3.54 6.79
CA GLN A 73 -28.30 3.34 7.82
C GLN A 73 -27.16 4.34 7.68
N GLY A 74 -26.68 4.86 8.79
CA GLY A 74 -25.68 5.93 8.84
C GLY A 74 -26.29 7.33 8.63
N LEU A 75 -27.14 7.51 7.62
CA LEU A 75 -27.83 8.78 7.38
C LEU A 75 -28.76 9.12 8.55
N MET A 76 -29.60 8.17 8.98
CA MET A 76 -30.47 8.36 10.13
C MET A 76 -29.70 8.54 11.42
N GLY A 77 -28.61 7.80 11.62
CA GLY A 77 -27.69 8.01 12.74
C GLY A 77 -27.18 9.45 12.82
N SER A 78 -26.80 10.02 11.67
CA SER A 78 -26.42 11.43 11.58
C SER A 78 -27.55 12.40 11.97
N TYR A 79 -28.77 12.17 11.50
CA TYR A 79 -29.91 13.02 11.85
C TYR A 79 -30.28 12.94 13.33
N TYR A 80 -30.28 11.74 13.91
CA TYR A 80 -30.51 11.55 15.34
C TYR A 80 -29.42 12.22 16.19
N ALA A 81 -28.16 12.03 15.83
CA ALA A 81 -27.03 12.68 16.50
C ALA A 81 -27.15 14.21 16.46
N LYS A 82 -27.50 14.77 15.30
CA LYS A 82 -27.73 16.21 15.15
C LYS A 82 -28.87 16.71 16.01
N ALA A 83 -30.00 15.98 16.07
CA ALA A 83 -31.14 16.31 16.93
C ALA A 83 -30.76 16.26 18.42
N MET A 84 -29.86 15.37 18.80
CA MET A 84 -29.30 15.24 20.16
C MET A 84 -28.15 16.21 20.44
N LYS A 85 -27.83 17.13 19.51
CA LYS A 85 -26.79 18.15 19.64
C LYS A 85 -25.38 17.57 19.79
N GLU A 86 -25.11 16.41 19.17
CA GLU A 86 -23.76 15.91 19.04
C GLU A 86 -22.87 16.86 18.21
N HIS A 87 -21.55 16.76 18.37
CA HIS A 87 -20.61 17.57 17.62
C HIS A 87 -20.74 17.32 16.11
N GLU A 88 -20.60 18.37 15.30
CA GLU A 88 -20.78 18.29 13.85
C GLU A 88 -19.90 17.22 13.19
N SER A 89 -18.64 17.11 13.62
CA SER A 89 -17.70 16.08 13.13
C SER A 89 -18.23 14.65 13.37
N VAL A 90 -18.92 14.42 14.50
CA VAL A 90 -19.56 13.13 14.82
C VAL A 90 -20.70 12.89 13.84
N CYS A 91 -21.60 13.89 13.67
CA CYS A 91 -22.75 13.77 12.77
C CYS A 91 -22.31 13.46 11.32
N ILE A 92 -21.27 14.14 10.83
CA ILE A 92 -20.74 13.90 9.48
C ILE A 92 -20.13 12.50 9.38
N ALA A 93 -19.33 12.09 10.36
CA ALA A 93 -18.69 10.77 10.35
C ALA A 93 -19.71 9.63 10.39
N LEU A 94 -20.81 9.76 11.15
CA LEU A 94 -21.91 8.78 11.16
C LEU A 94 -22.54 8.61 9.78
N LYS A 95 -22.77 9.71 9.05
CA LYS A 95 -23.29 9.67 7.68
C LYS A 95 -22.34 8.99 6.71
N GLU A 96 -21.03 9.20 6.89
CA GLU A 96 -20.00 8.82 5.94
C GLU A 96 -19.28 7.51 6.29
N GLN A 97 -19.61 6.86 7.40
CA GLN A 97 -18.90 5.69 7.94
C GLN A 97 -18.78 4.51 6.96
N TYR A 98 -19.72 4.38 6.03
CA TYR A 98 -19.71 3.28 5.06
C TYR A 98 -19.04 3.65 3.74
N LEU A 99 -18.71 4.94 3.52
CA LEU A 99 -18.10 5.40 2.26
C LEU A 99 -16.64 4.93 2.10
N PRO A 100 -16.21 4.68 0.86
CA PRO A 100 -17.04 4.40 -0.30
C PRO A 100 -17.69 3.01 -0.20
N ASN A 101 -18.94 2.87 -0.65
CA ASN A 101 -19.69 1.61 -0.62
C ASN A 101 -19.88 0.99 -2.02
N SER A 102 -19.46 1.68 -3.07
CA SER A 102 -19.42 1.22 -4.45
C SER A 102 -18.23 1.82 -5.18
N GLU A 103 -18.04 1.46 -6.45
CA GLU A 103 -16.94 1.97 -7.28
C GLU A 103 -17.09 3.48 -7.55
N GLU A 104 -18.31 3.93 -7.82
CA GLU A 104 -18.63 5.34 -8.13
C GLU A 104 -19.03 6.16 -6.88
N SER A 105 -19.00 5.55 -5.71
CA SER A 105 -19.39 6.20 -4.46
C SER A 105 -18.45 7.35 -4.11
N ALA A 106 -19.00 8.42 -3.54
CA ALA A 106 -18.23 9.50 -2.92
C ALA A 106 -17.28 8.95 -1.84
N LEU A 107 -16.23 9.70 -1.55
CA LEU A 107 -15.33 9.43 -0.44
C LEU A 107 -15.74 10.23 0.79
N PRO A 108 -15.31 9.83 2.00
CA PRO A 108 -15.53 10.63 3.21
C PRO A 108 -14.97 12.04 3.01
N SER A 109 -15.68 13.06 3.47
CA SER A 109 -15.40 14.48 3.15
C SER A 109 -14.13 15.04 3.79
N ASN A 110 -13.67 14.46 4.90
CA ASN A 110 -12.52 14.94 5.66
C ASN A 110 -11.76 13.77 6.31
N LEU A 111 -10.58 14.05 6.88
CA LEU A 111 -9.72 13.01 7.46
C LEU A 111 -10.36 12.34 8.69
N PHE A 112 -11.11 13.08 9.52
CA PHE A 112 -11.80 12.51 10.68
C PHE A 112 -12.83 11.44 10.25
N SER A 113 -13.72 11.78 9.32
CA SER A 113 -14.67 10.83 8.75
C SER A 113 -13.99 9.68 8.00
N SER A 114 -12.86 9.96 7.35
CA SER A 114 -12.07 8.93 6.68
C SER A 114 -11.52 7.89 7.66
N ILE A 115 -11.07 8.31 8.85
CA ILE A 115 -10.60 7.38 9.89
C ILE A 115 -11.75 6.49 10.38
N VAL A 116 -12.95 7.05 10.59
CA VAL A 116 -14.15 6.26 10.95
C VAL A 116 -14.48 5.23 9.87
N ALA A 117 -14.50 5.64 8.61
CA ALA A 117 -14.77 4.73 7.48
C ALA A 117 -13.67 3.66 7.32
N LEU A 118 -12.39 4.02 7.52
CA LEU A 118 -11.28 3.07 7.53
C LEU A 118 -11.41 2.06 8.68
N SER A 119 -11.77 2.53 9.90
CA SER A 119 -11.91 1.64 11.06
C SER A 119 -12.99 0.58 10.83
N TYR A 120 -14.13 0.96 10.24
CA TYR A 120 -15.20 0.03 9.85
C TYR A 120 -14.70 -1.02 8.85
N LYS A 121 -13.99 -0.59 7.79
CA LYS A 121 -13.50 -1.50 6.74
C LYS A 121 -12.39 -2.42 7.23
N LEU A 122 -11.45 -1.89 8.01
CA LEU A 122 -10.33 -2.63 8.58
C LEU A 122 -10.80 -3.61 9.65
N ASP A 123 -11.71 -3.22 10.58
CA ASP A 123 -12.30 -4.15 11.53
C ASP A 123 -13.01 -5.29 10.80
N SER A 124 -13.86 -4.98 9.82
CA SER A 124 -14.59 -5.99 9.05
C SER A 124 -13.64 -6.97 8.37
N LEU A 125 -12.55 -6.48 7.78
CA LEU A 125 -11.55 -7.30 7.12
C LEU A 125 -10.83 -8.21 8.11
N ILE A 126 -10.22 -7.64 9.15
CA ILE A 126 -9.39 -8.40 10.11
C ILE A 126 -10.25 -9.35 10.95
N ALA A 127 -11.41 -8.89 11.43
CA ALA A 127 -12.30 -9.71 12.26
C ALA A 127 -12.81 -10.95 11.52
N LEU A 128 -13.21 -10.79 10.24
CA LEU A 128 -13.69 -11.92 9.46
C LEU A 128 -12.58 -12.92 9.11
N PHE A 129 -11.37 -12.45 8.83
CA PHE A 129 -10.21 -13.31 8.67
C PHE A 129 -9.89 -14.07 9.97
N SER A 130 -10.03 -13.41 11.14
CA SER A 130 -9.76 -14.04 12.45
C SER A 130 -10.71 -15.17 12.82
N ILE A 131 -11.85 -15.29 12.16
CA ILE A 131 -12.81 -16.40 12.32
C ILE A 131 -12.91 -17.28 11.07
N GLY A 132 -11.97 -17.15 10.12
CA GLY A 132 -11.91 -17.99 8.93
C GLY A 132 -12.99 -17.70 7.88
N LYS A 133 -13.66 -16.55 7.92
CA LYS A 133 -14.66 -16.12 6.94
C LYS A 133 -14.00 -15.41 5.75
N ILE A 134 -13.14 -16.13 5.05
CA ILE A 134 -12.33 -15.63 3.93
C ILE A 134 -13.12 -15.77 2.62
N PRO A 135 -13.18 -14.75 1.76
CA PRO A 135 -13.81 -14.85 0.44
C PRO A 135 -13.15 -15.92 -0.42
N THR A 136 -13.95 -16.74 -1.09
CA THR A 136 -13.47 -17.81 -1.97
C THR A 136 -14.09 -17.70 -3.36
N GLY A 137 -13.27 -17.77 -4.42
CA GLY A 137 -13.74 -17.64 -5.80
C GLY A 137 -14.60 -16.39 -5.99
N ASN A 138 -15.82 -16.54 -6.51
CA ASN A 138 -16.76 -15.41 -6.71
C ASN A 138 -17.61 -15.09 -5.47
N LYS A 139 -17.49 -15.86 -4.37
CA LYS A 139 -18.30 -15.66 -3.16
C LYS A 139 -17.62 -14.68 -2.22
N ASP A 140 -18.28 -13.56 -1.97
CA ASP A 140 -17.87 -12.52 -1.02
C ASP A 140 -19.10 -11.95 -0.30
N PRO A 141 -19.72 -12.75 0.58
CA PRO A 141 -20.98 -12.36 1.23
C PRO A 141 -20.84 -11.15 2.15
N TYR A 142 -19.62 -10.84 2.59
CA TYR A 142 -19.33 -9.72 3.49
C TYR A 142 -18.71 -8.52 2.78
N ALA A 143 -18.61 -8.57 1.45
CA ALA A 143 -18.05 -7.49 0.63
C ALA A 143 -16.61 -7.06 1.02
N LEU A 144 -15.77 -8.00 1.44
CA LEU A 144 -14.39 -7.73 1.87
C LEU A 144 -13.53 -7.18 0.73
N ARG A 145 -13.77 -7.61 -0.52
CA ARG A 145 -13.10 -7.04 -1.69
C ARG A 145 -13.41 -5.56 -1.87
N ARG A 146 -14.68 -5.17 -1.68
CA ARG A 146 -15.07 -3.75 -1.68
C ARG A 146 -14.45 -2.98 -0.53
N SER A 147 -14.34 -3.61 0.64
CA SER A 147 -13.68 -2.98 1.80
C SER A 147 -12.23 -2.65 1.50
N VAL A 148 -11.45 -3.58 0.91
CA VAL A 148 -10.05 -3.32 0.52
C VAL A 148 -9.98 -2.21 -0.53
N ASN A 149 -10.80 -2.27 -1.59
CA ASN A 149 -10.83 -1.21 -2.60
C ASN A 149 -11.17 0.16 -1.97
N GLY A 150 -12.10 0.18 -1.01
CA GLY A 150 -12.45 1.39 -0.26
C GLY A 150 -11.28 1.92 0.59
N ILE A 151 -10.53 1.05 1.24
CA ILE A 151 -9.31 1.42 1.99
C ILE A 151 -8.31 2.07 1.04
N ILE A 152 -7.99 1.44 -0.09
CA ILE A 152 -7.05 1.96 -1.08
C ILE A 152 -7.50 3.34 -1.58
N LYS A 153 -8.78 3.50 -1.93
CA LYS A 153 -9.33 4.78 -2.40
C LYS A 153 -9.20 5.90 -1.36
N ILE A 154 -9.56 5.63 -0.09
CA ILE A 154 -9.45 6.62 0.99
C ILE A 154 -7.99 7.01 1.22
N VAL A 155 -7.08 6.04 1.28
CA VAL A 155 -5.64 6.26 1.50
C VAL A 155 -5.06 7.14 0.40
N LEU A 156 -5.36 6.82 -0.87
CA LEU A 156 -4.88 7.60 -2.03
C LEU A 156 -5.47 9.01 -2.07
N ASP A 157 -6.77 9.17 -1.78
CA ASP A 157 -7.43 10.48 -1.78
C ASP A 157 -6.91 11.40 -0.67
N ARG A 158 -6.75 10.85 0.53
CA ARG A 158 -6.27 11.60 1.70
C ARG A 158 -4.76 11.80 1.73
N GLN A 159 -4.02 11.14 0.84
CA GLN A 159 -2.55 11.16 0.82
C GLN A 159 -1.97 10.81 2.20
N ILE A 160 -2.47 9.74 2.80
CA ILE A 160 -2.02 9.20 4.09
C ILE A 160 -1.24 7.91 3.90
N ALA A 161 -0.09 7.79 4.56
CA ALA A 161 0.73 6.59 4.50
C ALA A 161 0.03 5.41 5.17
N PHE A 162 -0.12 4.30 4.45
CA PHE A 162 -0.65 3.05 4.98
C PHE A 162 0.14 1.88 4.39
N ASP A 163 0.90 1.22 5.26
CA ASP A 163 1.69 0.05 4.89
C ASP A 163 0.85 -1.23 5.03
N ILE A 164 0.73 -1.99 3.94
CA ILE A 164 -0.10 -3.20 3.89
C ILE A 164 0.41 -4.28 4.85
N HIS A 165 1.73 -4.38 5.07
CA HIS A 165 2.29 -5.36 6.01
C HIS A 165 2.26 -4.84 7.45
N ASP A 166 2.93 -3.71 7.69
CA ASP A 166 3.20 -3.24 9.06
C ASP A 166 1.93 -2.74 9.76
N ASP A 167 1.09 -1.94 9.07
CA ASP A 167 -0.14 -1.42 9.67
C ASP A 167 -1.17 -2.53 9.89
N LEU A 168 -1.39 -3.40 8.90
CA LEU A 168 -2.31 -4.53 9.10
C LEU A 168 -1.84 -5.44 10.23
N LYS A 169 -0.53 -5.73 10.31
CA LYS A 169 0.05 -6.55 11.37
C LYS A 169 -0.10 -5.92 12.75
N ALA A 170 0.11 -4.59 12.85
CA ALA A 170 -0.08 -3.87 14.10
C ALA A 170 -1.54 -3.90 14.56
N LEU A 171 -2.49 -3.65 13.66
CA LEU A 171 -3.92 -3.69 13.95
C LEU A 171 -4.42 -5.09 14.28
N SER A 172 -3.87 -6.12 13.64
CA SER A 172 -4.25 -7.53 13.86
C SER A 172 -3.97 -8.04 15.27
N LYS A 173 -3.09 -7.39 16.02
CA LYS A 173 -2.81 -7.74 17.43
C LYS A 173 -4.02 -7.64 18.37
N ASN A 174 -5.06 -6.91 17.96
CA ASN A 174 -6.30 -6.76 18.72
C ASN A 174 -7.33 -7.87 18.46
N TYR A 175 -6.99 -8.86 17.64
CA TYR A 175 -7.88 -9.94 17.22
C TYR A 175 -7.30 -11.31 17.62
N ASN A 176 -8.12 -12.35 17.53
CA ASN A 176 -7.64 -13.73 17.73
C ASN A 176 -6.58 -14.08 16.69
N ALA A 177 -5.70 -15.02 17.02
CA ALA A 177 -4.66 -15.47 16.10
C ALA A 177 -5.28 -16.10 14.83
N PHE A 178 -4.76 -15.72 13.68
CA PHE A 178 -5.19 -16.21 12.38
C PHE A 178 -4.02 -16.19 11.38
N ASP A 179 -4.24 -16.71 10.19
CA ASP A 179 -3.28 -16.66 9.11
C ASP A 179 -3.16 -15.23 8.54
N PHE A 180 -2.16 -14.50 9.03
CA PHE A 180 -1.90 -13.12 8.59
C PHE A 180 -1.41 -13.06 7.14
N GLU A 181 -0.68 -14.07 6.66
CA GLU A 181 -0.20 -14.11 5.29
C GLU A 181 -1.36 -14.22 4.30
N ALA A 182 -2.42 -14.94 4.68
CA ALA A 182 -3.64 -15.00 3.87
C ALA A 182 -4.33 -13.62 3.77
N LEU A 183 -4.35 -12.83 4.86
CA LEU A 183 -4.89 -11.47 4.85
C LEU A 183 -4.06 -10.53 3.96
N GLU A 184 -2.74 -10.53 4.12
CA GLU A 184 -1.83 -9.73 3.30
C GLU A 184 -1.96 -10.09 1.82
N SER A 185 -1.96 -11.38 1.50
CA SER A 185 -2.12 -11.88 0.13
C SER A 185 -3.45 -11.46 -0.48
N PHE A 186 -4.55 -11.52 0.28
CA PHE A 186 -5.86 -11.06 -0.16
C PHE A 186 -5.87 -9.56 -0.47
N PHE A 187 -5.18 -8.75 0.35
CA PHE A 187 -5.05 -7.31 0.11
C PHE A 187 -4.24 -7.04 -1.16
N ILE A 188 -3.09 -7.70 -1.31
CA ILE A 188 -2.21 -7.57 -2.47
C ILE A 188 -2.93 -7.99 -3.76
N GLU A 189 -3.73 -9.06 -3.73
CA GLU A 189 -4.53 -9.50 -4.88
C GLU A 189 -5.47 -8.39 -5.39
N ARG A 190 -5.98 -7.54 -4.50
CA ARG A 190 -6.84 -6.41 -4.89
C ARG A 190 -6.09 -5.32 -5.64
N LEU A 191 -4.78 -5.12 -5.41
CA LEU A 191 -3.98 -4.17 -6.17
C LEU A 191 -3.98 -4.50 -7.67
N TYR A 192 -3.92 -5.79 -8.03
CA TYR A 192 -3.98 -6.24 -9.43
C TYR A 192 -5.30 -5.93 -10.15
N GLN A 193 -6.36 -5.72 -9.38
CA GLN A 193 -7.68 -5.37 -9.93
C GLN A 193 -7.99 -3.89 -9.77
N PHE A 194 -7.35 -3.23 -8.83
CA PHE A 194 -7.54 -1.81 -8.56
C PHE A 194 -6.80 -0.93 -9.59
N PHE A 195 -5.58 -1.29 -9.93
CA PHE A 195 -4.79 -0.55 -10.93
C PHE A 195 -5.02 -1.14 -12.32
N ASP A 196 -5.53 -0.29 -13.24
CA ASP A 196 -5.75 -0.65 -14.65
C ASP A 196 -4.44 -0.57 -15.43
N VAL A 197 -3.53 -1.49 -15.15
CA VAL A 197 -2.22 -1.60 -15.81
C VAL A 197 -1.86 -3.07 -16.05
N ASN A 198 -0.86 -3.32 -16.90
CA ASN A 198 -0.37 -4.67 -17.11
C ASN A 198 0.04 -5.31 -15.76
N PRO A 199 -0.48 -6.50 -15.40
CA PRO A 199 -0.17 -7.17 -14.13
C PRO A 199 1.33 -7.36 -13.86
N SER A 200 2.15 -7.49 -14.90
CA SER A 200 3.60 -7.60 -14.75
C SER A 200 4.25 -6.36 -14.13
N ILE A 201 3.65 -5.17 -14.33
CA ILE A 201 4.10 -3.92 -13.72
C ILE A 201 3.85 -3.95 -12.22
N ILE A 202 2.65 -4.36 -11.79
CA ILE A 202 2.30 -4.49 -10.37
C ILE A 202 3.23 -5.49 -9.69
N LYS A 203 3.46 -6.65 -10.31
CA LYS A 203 4.40 -7.68 -9.84
C LYS A 203 5.81 -7.12 -9.70
N ALA A 204 6.30 -6.39 -10.69
CA ALA A 204 7.62 -5.78 -10.67
C ALA A 204 7.80 -4.80 -9.49
N VAL A 205 6.79 -3.96 -9.24
CA VAL A 205 6.80 -3.02 -8.12
C VAL A 205 6.71 -3.74 -6.77
N LEU A 206 5.84 -4.74 -6.62
CA LEU A 206 5.73 -5.53 -5.39
C LEU A 206 7.03 -6.28 -5.05
N ASN A 207 7.80 -6.71 -6.07
CA ASN A 207 9.11 -7.33 -5.90
C ASN A 207 10.19 -6.36 -5.35
N SER A 208 9.93 -5.05 -5.35
CA SER A 208 10.76 -4.06 -4.63
C SER A 208 10.60 -4.13 -3.11
N LYS A 209 9.69 -4.97 -2.62
CA LYS A 209 9.25 -5.09 -1.22
C LYS A 209 8.51 -3.86 -0.68
N GLU A 210 8.09 -2.97 -1.54
CA GLU A 210 7.26 -1.85 -1.16
C GLU A 210 5.88 -2.32 -0.70
N ARG A 211 5.35 -1.70 0.37
CA ARG A 211 4.03 -2.02 0.93
C ARG A 211 3.21 -0.78 1.30
N ASP A 212 3.81 0.41 1.29
CA ASP A 212 3.06 1.66 1.46
C ASP A 212 2.22 1.94 0.20
N ILE A 213 0.91 2.10 0.37
CA ILE A 213 -0.05 2.24 -0.76
C ILE A 213 0.25 3.48 -1.62
N ILE A 214 0.65 4.61 -1.00
CA ILE A 214 0.95 5.84 -1.75
C ILE A 214 2.20 5.62 -2.61
N THR A 215 3.22 5.07 -2.02
CA THR A 215 4.49 4.77 -2.70
C THR A 215 4.30 3.71 -3.79
N LEU A 216 3.52 2.65 -3.53
CA LEU A 216 3.13 1.64 -4.53
C LEU A 216 2.45 2.29 -5.73
N ALA A 217 1.44 3.13 -5.49
CA ALA A 217 0.71 3.82 -6.57
C ALA A 217 1.64 4.71 -7.40
N ALA A 218 2.53 5.46 -6.75
CA ALA A 218 3.50 6.32 -7.44
C ALA A 218 4.48 5.50 -8.30
N LYS A 219 5.03 4.40 -7.75
CA LYS A 219 5.94 3.51 -8.49
C LYS A 219 5.22 2.82 -9.66
N ILE A 220 4.01 2.30 -9.45
CA ILE A 220 3.20 1.66 -10.50
C ILE A 220 2.94 2.64 -11.65
N LYS A 221 2.54 3.87 -11.33
CA LYS A 221 2.31 4.93 -12.32
C LYS A 221 3.58 5.23 -13.11
N ALA A 222 4.71 5.42 -12.43
CA ALA A 222 5.99 5.71 -13.05
C ALA A 222 6.42 4.60 -14.03
N VAL A 223 6.33 3.33 -13.59
CA VAL A 223 6.67 2.20 -14.45
C VAL A 223 5.69 2.08 -15.61
N ALA A 224 4.38 2.26 -15.38
CA ALA A 224 3.36 2.22 -16.44
C ALA A 224 3.59 3.29 -17.51
N THR A 225 4.06 4.48 -17.12
CA THR A 225 4.42 5.55 -18.05
C THR A 225 5.65 5.20 -18.86
N ILE A 226 6.72 4.74 -18.19
CA ILE A 226 8.01 4.54 -18.86
C ILE A 226 8.01 3.36 -19.83
N VAL A 227 7.25 2.29 -19.56
CA VAL A 227 7.16 1.11 -20.44
C VAL A 227 6.51 1.43 -21.81
N GLN A 228 5.81 2.56 -21.93
CA GLN A 228 5.23 3.02 -23.19
C GLN A 228 6.26 3.74 -24.07
N THR A 229 7.40 4.15 -23.51
CA THR A 229 8.42 4.89 -24.23
C THR A 229 9.25 4.01 -25.15
N ASP A 230 9.70 4.54 -26.28
CA ASP A 230 10.62 3.83 -27.19
C ASP A 230 11.98 3.58 -26.52
N GLY A 231 12.42 4.47 -25.62
CA GLY A 231 13.64 4.32 -24.84
C GLY A 231 13.61 3.06 -23.96
N PHE A 232 12.49 2.78 -23.31
CA PHE A 232 12.33 1.53 -22.55
C PHE A 232 12.39 0.30 -23.46
N LYS A 233 11.63 0.29 -24.56
CA LYS A 233 11.59 -0.85 -25.50
C LYS A 233 12.98 -1.20 -26.04
N GLN A 234 13.77 -0.18 -26.37
CA GLN A 234 15.15 -0.36 -26.84
C GLN A 234 16.11 -0.83 -25.73
N SER A 235 15.80 -0.54 -24.48
CA SER A 235 16.66 -0.80 -23.32
C SER A 235 16.41 -2.13 -22.63
N VAL A 236 15.22 -2.69 -22.80
CA VAL A 236 14.75 -3.88 -22.07
C VAL A 236 15.67 -5.08 -22.20
N SER A 237 16.25 -5.31 -23.37
CA SER A 237 17.18 -6.43 -23.61
C SER A 237 18.48 -6.28 -22.80
N THR A 238 19.04 -5.06 -22.75
CA THR A 238 20.24 -4.75 -21.98
C THR A 238 20.00 -5.03 -20.50
N PHE A 239 18.89 -4.54 -19.94
CA PHE A 239 18.60 -4.71 -18.50
C PHE A 239 18.17 -6.13 -18.13
N LYS A 240 17.55 -6.89 -19.04
CA LYS A 240 17.34 -8.33 -18.86
C LYS A 240 18.67 -9.09 -18.83
N ARG A 241 19.67 -8.68 -19.64
CA ARG A 241 21.03 -9.23 -19.58
C ARG A 241 21.70 -8.93 -18.23
N VAL A 242 21.58 -7.70 -17.73
CA VAL A 242 22.02 -7.31 -16.37
C VAL A 242 21.41 -8.25 -15.34
N ALA A 243 20.07 -8.42 -15.34
CA ALA A 243 19.37 -9.29 -14.40
C ALA A 243 19.83 -10.75 -14.44
N ASN A 244 20.12 -11.28 -15.64
CA ASN A 244 20.57 -12.66 -15.81
C ASN A 244 21.98 -12.90 -15.25
N ILE A 245 22.89 -11.94 -15.36
CA ILE A 245 24.26 -12.05 -14.84
C ILE A 245 24.27 -12.18 -13.32
N ILE A 246 23.39 -11.46 -12.65
CA ILE A 246 23.33 -11.41 -11.17
C ILE A 246 22.31 -12.38 -10.57
N LYS A 247 21.68 -13.25 -11.38
CA LYS A 247 20.56 -14.11 -10.97
C LYS A 247 20.83 -14.92 -9.69
N THR A 248 22.07 -15.31 -9.47
CA THR A 248 22.50 -16.13 -8.32
C THR A 248 23.10 -15.31 -7.18
N MET A 249 23.19 -13.98 -7.31
CA MET A 249 23.78 -13.12 -6.29
C MET A 249 22.73 -12.75 -5.21
N ASP A 250 23.20 -12.68 -3.98
CA ASP A 250 22.43 -12.08 -2.90
C ASP A 250 22.52 -10.55 -2.99
N LEU A 251 21.41 -9.91 -3.38
CA LEU A 251 21.33 -8.46 -3.53
C LEU A 251 21.10 -7.72 -2.20
N THR A 252 20.97 -8.43 -1.09
CA THR A 252 20.80 -7.79 0.24
C THR A 252 22.13 -7.28 0.79
N LEU A 253 23.25 -7.83 0.34
CA LEU A 253 24.60 -7.49 0.76
C LEU A 253 25.50 -7.38 -0.47
N ILE A 254 25.41 -6.25 -1.19
CA ILE A 254 26.32 -5.99 -2.31
C ILE A 254 27.59 -5.36 -1.73
N PRO A 255 28.76 -6.03 -1.86
CA PRO A 255 30.03 -5.47 -1.40
C PRO A 255 30.37 -4.18 -2.13
N ASN A 256 31.16 -3.31 -1.48
CA ASN A 256 31.67 -2.10 -2.11
C ASN A 256 32.47 -2.43 -3.37
N ILE A 257 32.34 -1.57 -4.38
CA ILE A 257 33.08 -1.64 -5.62
C ILE A 257 34.47 -1.05 -5.37
N ASP A 258 35.50 -1.83 -5.63
CA ASP A 258 36.88 -1.38 -5.53
C ASP A 258 37.37 -0.83 -6.88
N THR A 259 37.51 0.49 -6.96
CA THR A 259 37.96 1.17 -8.18
C THR A 259 39.43 0.88 -8.55
N ALA A 260 40.23 0.39 -7.60
CA ALA A 260 41.62 -0.03 -7.87
C ALA A 260 41.69 -1.32 -8.70
N LEU A 261 40.60 -2.12 -8.72
CA LEU A 261 40.49 -3.34 -9.52
C LEU A 261 40.01 -3.09 -10.96
N PHE A 262 39.75 -1.83 -11.34
CA PHE A 262 39.38 -1.50 -12.71
C PHE A 262 40.60 -1.53 -13.63
N ASP A 263 40.57 -2.39 -14.63
CA ASP A 263 41.67 -2.57 -15.57
C ASP A 263 41.43 -1.89 -16.93
N ASN A 264 40.25 -1.34 -17.16
CA ASN A 264 39.91 -0.64 -18.40
C ASN A 264 38.97 0.56 -18.21
N GLU A 265 38.88 1.40 -19.26
CA GLU A 265 38.09 2.64 -19.22
C GLU A 265 36.57 2.40 -19.22
N TYR A 266 36.09 1.25 -19.70
CA TYR A 266 34.66 0.95 -19.73
C TYR A 266 34.10 0.67 -18.32
N GLU A 267 34.90 0.04 -17.44
CA GLU A 267 34.53 -0.15 -16.03
C GLU A 267 34.46 1.20 -15.32
N LYS A 268 35.44 2.07 -15.51
CA LYS A 268 35.48 3.42 -14.92
C LYS A 268 34.33 4.29 -15.42
N THR A 269 34.07 4.25 -16.72
CA THR A 269 33.01 5.06 -17.35
C THR A 269 31.63 4.62 -16.80
N LEU A 270 31.35 3.33 -16.76
CA LEU A 270 30.10 2.81 -16.23
C LEU A 270 29.93 3.17 -14.74
N TYR A 271 30.96 2.95 -13.94
CA TYR A 271 30.94 3.30 -12.52
C TYR A 271 30.69 4.80 -12.30
N ASN A 272 31.45 5.67 -12.95
CA ASN A 272 31.31 7.11 -12.79
C ASN A 272 29.94 7.63 -13.25
N THR A 273 29.43 7.13 -14.37
CA THR A 273 28.11 7.48 -14.86
C THR A 273 27.02 7.05 -13.87
N PHE A 274 27.15 5.85 -13.31
CA PHE A 274 26.23 5.35 -12.30
C PHE A 274 26.30 6.17 -11.00
N GLN A 275 27.49 6.55 -10.53
CA GLN A 275 27.64 7.42 -9.36
C GLN A 275 26.96 8.79 -9.56
N ILE A 276 27.02 9.36 -10.76
CA ILE A 276 26.31 10.59 -11.08
C ILE A 276 24.80 10.40 -10.95
N VAL A 277 24.27 9.29 -11.47
CA VAL A 277 22.84 8.97 -11.35
C VAL A 277 22.43 8.79 -9.89
N GLN A 278 23.20 8.04 -9.10
CA GLN A 278 22.90 7.79 -7.69
C GLN A 278 23.00 9.05 -6.80
N SER A 279 23.85 10.00 -7.13
CA SER A 279 24.06 11.21 -6.33
C SER A 279 22.96 12.25 -6.48
N LYS A 280 22.07 12.10 -7.47
CA LYS A 280 20.98 13.04 -7.73
C LYS A 280 19.75 12.76 -6.90
N ASN A 281 19.10 13.81 -6.43
CA ASN A 281 17.74 13.75 -5.91
C ASN A 281 16.76 13.97 -7.06
N TYR A 282 15.85 13.03 -7.26
CA TYR A 282 14.84 13.08 -8.29
C TYR A 282 13.50 13.55 -7.71
N ALA A 283 12.76 14.35 -8.45
CA ALA A 283 11.45 14.84 -8.02
C ALA A 283 10.37 13.76 -8.15
N SER A 284 10.59 12.75 -8.99
CA SER A 284 9.65 11.67 -9.22
C SER A 284 10.35 10.34 -9.52
N TYR A 285 9.61 9.23 -9.42
CA TYR A 285 10.11 7.91 -9.83
C TYR A 285 10.31 7.81 -11.34
N GLU A 286 9.54 8.56 -12.13
CA GLU A 286 9.70 8.66 -13.58
C GLU A 286 11.08 9.23 -13.93
N GLU A 287 11.44 10.38 -13.34
CA GLU A 287 12.76 11.01 -13.57
C GLU A 287 13.92 10.09 -13.13
N ASN A 288 13.76 9.37 -12.02
CA ASN A 288 14.75 8.42 -11.55
C ASN A 288 14.91 7.24 -12.53
N LEU A 289 13.80 6.67 -13.00
CA LEU A 289 13.81 5.60 -13.99
C LEU A 289 14.44 6.05 -15.32
N ASP A 290 14.09 7.24 -15.82
CA ASP A 290 14.70 7.82 -17.04
C ASP A 290 16.22 7.94 -16.89
N ALA A 291 16.70 8.43 -15.76
CA ALA A 291 18.12 8.53 -15.49
C ALA A 291 18.82 7.15 -15.41
N LEU A 292 18.16 6.16 -14.82
CA LEU A 292 18.67 4.78 -14.79
C LEU A 292 18.70 4.15 -16.18
N PHE A 293 17.65 4.36 -17.01
CA PHE A 293 17.63 3.86 -18.40
C PHE A 293 18.65 4.56 -19.29
N ALA A 294 19.01 5.83 -18.99
CA ALA A 294 20.08 6.54 -19.67
C ALA A 294 21.48 5.91 -19.46
N LEU A 295 21.65 4.98 -18.51
CA LEU A 295 22.88 4.19 -18.37
C LEU A 295 23.11 3.17 -19.49
N LYS A 296 22.07 2.88 -20.33
CA LYS A 296 22.15 1.85 -21.37
C LYS A 296 23.41 1.92 -22.23
N PRO A 297 23.81 3.06 -22.83
CA PRO A 297 25.02 3.11 -23.68
C PRO A 297 26.29 2.72 -22.93
N ALA A 298 26.42 3.11 -21.66
CA ALA A 298 27.58 2.75 -20.84
C ALA A 298 27.57 1.26 -20.45
N ILE A 299 26.39 0.69 -20.19
CA ILE A 299 26.20 -0.73 -19.90
C ILE A 299 26.50 -1.56 -21.14
N ASP A 300 26.00 -1.19 -22.32
CA ASP A 300 26.27 -1.88 -23.57
C ASP A 300 27.78 -1.85 -23.89
N ALA A 301 28.41 -0.68 -23.82
CA ALA A 301 29.84 -0.55 -24.03
C ALA A 301 30.68 -1.41 -23.04
N PHE A 302 30.25 -1.47 -21.79
CA PHE A 302 30.88 -2.35 -20.79
C PHE A 302 30.71 -3.83 -21.19
N PHE A 303 29.55 -4.29 -21.58
CA PHE A 303 29.33 -5.68 -21.96
C PHE A 303 30.02 -6.09 -23.25
N ASP A 304 30.24 -5.16 -24.17
CA ASP A 304 30.89 -5.41 -25.44
C ASP A 304 32.44 -5.49 -25.30
N ASN A 305 33.01 -4.83 -24.28
CA ASN A 305 34.44 -4.69 -24.14
C ASN A 305 35.02 -5.32 -22.85
N VAL A 306 34.16 -5.76 -21.91
CA VAL A 306 34.58 -6.29 -20.60
C VAL A 306 34.04 -7.70 -20.39
N MET A 307 34.92 -8.65 -20.14
CA MET A 307 34.53 -10.01 -19.74
C MET A 307 34.10 -9.99 -18.26
N VAL A 308 32.80 -9.95 -17.99
CA VAL A 308 32.28 -9.91 -16.61
C VAL A 308 32.74 -11.11 -15.80
N ASN A 309 32.72 -12.30 -16.39
CA ASN A 309 33.20 -13.54 -15.77
C ASN A 309 34.71 -13.71 -16.00
N ALA A 310 35.54 -12.75 -15.54
CA ALA A 310 36.98 -12.83 -15.59
C ALA A 310 37.51 -14.08 -14.86
N GLU A 311 38.69 -14.54 -15.25
CA GLU A 311 39.35 -15.69 -14.59
C GLU A 311 39.69 -15.37 -13.13
N GLU A 312 40.25 -14.18 -12.89
CA GLU A 312 40.54 -13.71 -11.53
C GLU A 312 39.28 -13.46 -10.72
N ALA A 313 39.17 -14.14 -9.57
CA ALA A 313 37.99 -14.16 -8.74
C ALA A 313 37.58 -12.78 -8.17
N ASN A 314 38.59 -11.98 -7.76
CA ASN A 314 38.40 -10.62 -7.24
C ASN A 314 37.91 -9.64 -8.32
N ILE A 315 38.48 -9.68 -9.52
CA ILE A 315 38.07 -8.87 -10.67
C ILE A 315 36.66 -9.27 -11.09
N ARG A 316 36.37 -10.56 -11.20
CA ARG A 316 35.04 -11.08 -11.51
C ARG A 316 34.02 -10.61 -10.49
N ALA A 317 34.28 -10.75 -9.19
CA ALA A 317 33.38 -10.32 -8.14
C ALA A 317 33.15 -8.80 -8.19
N ASN A 318 34.17 -7.99 -8.40
CA ASN A 318 34.08 -6.54 -8.51
C ASN A 318 33.18 -6.09 -9.69
N ARG A 319 33.33 -6.72 -10.86
CA ARG A 319 32.51 -6.49 -12.06
C ARG A 319 31.06 -6.89 -11.82
N GLN A 320 30.83 -8.04 -11.17
CA GLN A 320 29.49 -8.48 -10.79
C GLN A 320 28.86 -7.54 -9.77
N ASN A 321 29.62 -7.03 -8.78
CA ASN A 321 29.14 -6.05 -7.80
C ASN A 321 28.69 -4.74 -8.46
N LEU A 322 29.42 -4.25 -9.47
CA LEU A 322 29.03 -3.05 -10.23
C LEU A 322 27.67 -3.27 -10.92
N ILE A 323 27.51 -4.39 -11.62
CA ILE A 323 26.25 -4.74 -12.29
C ILE A 323 25.10 -4.95 -11.27
N ALA A 324 25.37 -5.61 -10.15
CA ALA A 324 24.41 -5.82 -9.08
C ALA A 324 23.96 -4.51 -8.43
N SER A 325 24.88 -3.55 -8.26
CA SER A 325 24.53 -2.21 -7.72
C SER A 325 23.58 -1.45 -8.65
N ILE A 326 23.83 -1.49 -9.96
CA ILE A 326 22.95 -0.88 -10.96
C ILE A 326 21.57 -1.54 -10.92
N TYR A 327 21.52 -2.88 -10.91
CA TYR A 327 20.24 -3.60 -10.84
C TYR A 327 19.47 -3.30 -9.55
N SER A 328 20.15 -3.19 -8.41
CA SER A 328 19.54 -2.86 -7.12
C SER A 328 18.90 -1.47 -7.13
N ALA A 329 19.51 -0.51 -7.84
CA ALA A 329 18.91 0.81 -8.01
C ALA A 329 17.57 0.75 -8.76
N PHE A 330 17.46 -0.08 -9.81
CA PHE A 330 16.18 -0.35 -10.46
C PHE A 330 15.21 -1.08 -9.54
N LYS A 331 15.68 -2.14 -8.87
CA LYS A 331 14.86 -2.97 -8.00
C LYS A 331 14.29 -2.21 -6.80
N ALA A 332 14.92 -1.14 -6.37
CA ALA A 332 14.37 -0.24 -5.35
C ALA A 332 13.04 0.42 -5.82
N ILE A 333 12.82 0.53 -7.12
CA ILE A 333 11.57 1.04 -7.71
C ILE A 333 10.72 -0.13 -8.20
N ALA A 334 11.27 -0.96 -9.07
CA ALA A 334 10.61 -2.12 -9.66
C ALA A 334 11.62 -3.17 -10.14
N ASP A 335 11.29 -4.44 -10.01
CA ASP A 335 12.08 -5.55 -10.56
C ASP A 335 11.83 -5.66 -12.07
N ILE A 336 12.65 -4.98 -12.86
CA ILE A 336 12.47 -4.84 -14.31
C ILE A 336 12.44 -6.16 -15.09
N LYS A 337 13.00 -7.26 -14.56
CA LYS A 337 12.93 -8.58 -15.22
C LYS A 337 11.52 -9.15 -15.29
N GLU A 338 10.64 -8.74 -14.37
CA GLU A 338 9.26 -9.20 -14.30
C GLU A 338 8.36 -8.51 -15.33
N ILE A 339 8.81 -7.38 -15.91
CA ILE A 339 8.02 -6.62 -16.86
C ILE A 339 7.98 -7.35 -18.19
N SER A 340 6.76 -7.68 -18.63
CA SER A 340 6.44 -8.20 -19.97
C SER A 340 5.68 -7.13 -20.76
N ILE A 341 6.14 -6.88 -21.99
CA ILE A 341 5.55 -5.94 -22.94
C ILE A 341 4.72 -6.74 -23.95
#